data_96f59d8c61189dad2a49f241ce5443d9
#
_entry.id   96f59d8c61189dad2a49f241ce5443d9
#
_cell.length_a   1.000
_cell.length_b   1.000
_cell.length_c   1.000
_cell.angle_alpha   90.00
_cell.angle_beta   90.00
_cell.angle_gamma   90.00
#
_symmetry.space_group_name_H-M   'P 1'
#
loop_
_entity.id
_entity.type
_entity.pdbx_description
1 polymer ?
#
loop_
_entity_poly.entity_id
_entity_poly.type
_entity_poly.pdbx_seq_one_letter_code
_entity_poly.pdbx_strand_id
1 'polypeptide(L)'
;MLFRSREKQRKQEELRLKGEGLQRSLFPSQTGFLGDERKKKLARCSRRAGKTHLAAVGLLSAAIATPGIMCPYITLSIKNARRILWNTLGEMDRAFGLDLEFRQNDLTVKLSNGSSIVLGGAQDRDEVDKWRGPKYSLCVIDEAQSMRTSILHTLIEDVLEPATLDLDGSIWMFGTPNASSSGYFYDADVFEASSWSRHNWTLLDNPHLPGAGDWLARRKEENGWSDETPIFRRE
;
A
#
# COMPACT_ATOMS: atom_id res chain seq x y z
N MET A 1 -14.06 -32.86 -16.31
CA MET A 1 -14.36 -31.44 -15.94
C MET A 1 -14.57 -31.27 -14.42
N LEU A 2 -15.39 -32.05 -13.76
CA LEU A 2 -15.71 -31.92 -12.31
C LEU A 2 -14.50 -32.01 -11.38
N PHE A 3 -13.51 -32.84 -11.65
CA PHE A 3 -12.33 -33.02 -10.79
C PHE A 3 -11.46 -31.75 -10.75
N ARG A 4 -11.21 -31.14 -11.92
CA ARG A 4 -10.43 -29.87 -12.03
C ARG A 4 -11.14 -28.69 -11.36
N SER A 5 -12.48 -28.69 -11.34
CA SER A 5 -13.26 -27.63 -10.67
C SER A 5 -13.13 -27.75 -9.15
N ARG A 6 -13.22 -28.96 -8.59
CA ARG A 6 -13.05 -29.20 -7.14
C ARG A 6 -11.66 -28.87 -6.63
N GLU A 7 -10.65 -29.19 -7.43
CA GLU A 7 -9.26 -28.86 -7.08
C GLU A 7 -9.01 -27.35 -7.04
N LYS A 8 -9.55 -26.60 -8.04
CA LYS A 8 -9.49 -25.14 -8.05
C LYS A 8 -10.21 -24.53 -6.84
N GLN A 9 -11.38 -25.04 -6.48
CA GLN A 9 -12.12 -24.55 -5.32
C GLN A 9 -11.36 -24.81 -4.03
N ARG A 10 -10.73 -25.98 -3.85
CA ARG A 10 -9.92 -26.29 -2.67
C ARG A 10 -8.72 -25.35 -2.55
N LYS A 11 -7.98 -25.11 -3.65
CA LYS A 11 -6.85 -24.20 -3.66
C LYS A 11 -7.27 -22.76 -3.35
N GLN A 12 -8.40 -22.30 -3.86
CA GLN A 12 -8.92 -20.97 -3.56
C GLN A 12 -9.30 -20.84 -2.08
N GLU A 13 -9.93 -21.87 -1.50
CA GLU A 13 -10.29 -21.86 -0.09
C GLU A 13 -9.05 -21.88 0.82
N GLU A 14 -8.05 -22.68 0.48
CA GLU A 14 -6.77 -22.69 1.18
C GLU A 14 -6.09 -21.31 1.14
N LEU A 15 -6.08 -20.67 -0.04
CA LEU A 15 -5.53 -19.35 -0.22
C LEU A 15 -6.30 -18.29 0.58
N ARG A 16 -7.64 -18.43 0.67
CA ARG A 16 -8.50 -17.55 1.49
C ARG A 16 -8.15 -17.63 2.98
N LEU A 17 -7.95 -18.83 3.51
CA LEU A 17 -7.55 -19.03 4.92
C LEU A 17 -6.17 -18.39 5.21
N LYS A 18 -5.24 -18.51 4.28
CA LYS A 18 -3.93 -17.82 4.37
C LYS A 18 -4.10 -16.29 4.37
N GLY A 19 -5.02 -15.77 3.56
CA GLY A 19 -5.40 -14.36 3.54
C GLY A 19 -5.92 -13.84 4.89
N GLU A 20 -6.74 -14.62 5.57
CA GLU A 20 -7.19 -14.28 6.92
C GLU A 20 -6.02 -14.24 7.92
N GLY A 21 -5.05 -15.13 7.77
CA GLY A 21 -3.81 -15.12 8.55
C GLY A 21 -3.01 -13.82 8.36
N LEU A 22 -2.90 -13.36 7.11
CA LEU A 22 -2.25 -12.07 6.78
C LEU A 22 -2.92 -10.91 7.51
N GLN A 23 -4.25 -10.83 7.47
CA GLN A 23 -4.99 -9.74 8.11
C GLN A 23 -4.83 -9.73 9.64
N ARG A 24 -4.67 -10.89 10.27
CA ARG A 24 -4.40 -11.00 11.73
C ARG A 24 -3.02 -10.49 12.13
N SER A 25 -2.10 -10.30 11.18
CA SER A 25 -0.79 -9.70 11.45
C SER A 25 -0.82 -8.17 11.59
N LEU A 26 -1.98 -7.55 11.32
CA LEU A 26 -2.17 -6.11 11.42
C LEU A 26 -2.46 -5.68 12.88
N PHE A 27 -1.86 -4.57 13.29
CA PHE A 27 -2.19 -3.93 14.56
C PHE A 27 -3.40 -2.98 14.43
N PRO A 28 -3.99 -2.47 15.53
CA PRO A 28 -5.29 -1.80 15.52
C PRO A 28 -5.46 -0.68 14.49
N SER A 29 -4.49 0.24 14.36
CA SER A 29 -4.56 1.34 13.38
C SER A 29 -4.60 0.84 11.94
N GLN A 30 -3.81 -0.20 11.63
CA GLN A 30 -3.82 -0.84 10.32
C GLN A 30 -5.12 -1.61 10.06
N THR A 31 -5.64 -2.30 11.07
CA THR A 31 -6.94 -3.01 10.98
C THR A 31 -8.06 -2.01 10.74
N GLY A 32 -8.06 -0.86 11.42
CA GLY A 32 -9.02 0.21 11.19
C GLY A 32 -8.96 0.76 9.76
N PHE A 33 -7.75 0.95 9.23
CA PHE A 33 -7.57 1.35 7.82
C PHE A 33 -8.08 0.29 6.84
N LEU A 34 -7.75 -0.98 7.07
CA LEU A 34 -8.20 -2.07 6.21
C LEU A 34 -9.73 -2.19 6.21
N GLY A 35 -10.35 -2.09 7.40
CA GLY A 35 -11.80 -2.20 7.59
C GLY A 35 -12.63 -1.00 7.14
N ASP A 36 -12.01 0.11 6.77
CA ASP A 36 -12.70 1.25 6.18
C ASP A 36 -13.19 0.90 4.77
N GLU A 37 -14.49 1.02 4.53
CA GLU A 37 -15.14 0.66 3.26
C GLU A 37 -15.02 1.74 2.17
N ARG A 38 -14.46 2.91 2.49
CA ARG A 38 -14.24 3.97 1.52
C ARG A 38 -13.31 3.54 0.40
N LYS A 39 -13.66 3.91 -0.84
CA LYS A 39 -12.89 3.52 -2.03
C LYS A 39 -11.55 4.25 -2.14
N LYS A 40 -11.49 5.48 -1.71
CA LYS A 40 -10.26 6.25 -1.63
C LYS A 40 -9.85 6.43 -0.17
N LYS A 41 -8.71 5.85 0.20
CA LYS A 41 -8.16 5.89 1.55
C LYS A 41 -6.75 6.45 1.55
N LEU A 42 -6.49 7.36 2.47
CA LEU A 42 -5.20 7.99 2.68
C LEU A 42 -4.68 7.67 4.07
N ALA A 43 -3.41 7.29 4.16
CA ALA A 43 -2.73 7.15 5.44
C ALA A 43 -1.50 8.06 5.51
N ARG A 44 -1.56 9.03 6.40
CA ARG A 44 -0.44 9.86 6.80
C ARG A 44 0.25 9.23 8.01
N CYS A 45 1.44 8.69 7.79
CA CYS A 45 2.14 7.95 8.83
C CYS A 45 3.59 8.39 8.93
N SER A 46 4.16 8.27 10.12
CA SER A 46 5.58 8.46 10.31
C SER A 46 6.41 7.36 9.61
N ARG A 47 7.71 7.52 9.60
CA ARG A 47 8.62 6.43 9.20
C ARG A 47 8.50 5.28 10.20
N ARG A 48 8.73 4.05 9.73
CA ARG A 48 8.64 2.84 10.55
C ARG A 48 7.26 2.53 11.15
N ALA A 49 6.24 3.26 10.78
CA ALA A 49 4.85 3.04 11.21
C ALA A 49 4.16 1.82 10.54
N GLY A 50 4.87 0.99 9.79
CA GLY A 50 4.32 -0.25 9.21
C GLY A 50 3.51 -0.07 7.91
N LYS A 51 3.61 1.08 7.21
CA LYS A 51 2.90 1.32 5.94
C LYS A 51 3.09 0.20 4.90
N THR A 52 4.34 -0.20 4.68
CA THR A 52 4.69 -1.23 3.69
C THR A 52 4.07 -2.59 4.02
N HIS A 53 4.02 -2.95 5.30
CA HIS A 53 3.36 -4.17 5.75
C HIS A 53 1.86 -4.14 5.42
N LEU A 54 1.17 -3.05 5.77
CA LEU A 54 -0.25 -2.86 5.44
C LEU A 54 -0.50 -2.86 3.92
N ALA A 55 0.35 -2.20 3.14
CA ALA A 55 0.27 -2.21 1.68
C ALA A 55 0.34 -3.65 1.12
N ALA A 56 1.31 -4.44 1.60
CA ALA A 56 1.48 -5.83 1.18
C ALA A 56 0.28 -6.70 1.59
N VAL A 57 -0.21 -6.58 2.83
CA VAL A 57 -1.40 -7.30 3.31
C VAL A 57 -2.63 -6.92 2.47
N GLY A 58 -2.83 -5.65 2.19
CA GLY A 58 -3.97 -5.19 1.38
C GLY A 58 -3.93 -5.75 -0.05
N LEU A 59 -2.78 -5.63 -0.73
CA LEU A 59 -2.59 -6.13 -2.09
C LEU A 59 -2.78 -7.65 -2.17
N LEU A 60 -2.19 -8.40 -1.23
CA LEU A 60 -2.36 -9.85 -1.16
C LEU A 60 -3.81 -10.22 -0.86
N SER A 61 -4.46 -9.55 0.11
CA SER A 61 -5.86 -9.82 0.45
C SER A 61 -6.79 -9.57 -0.74
N ALA A 62 -6.62 -8.47 -1.48
CA ALA A 62 -7.40 -8.17 -2.68
C ALA A 62 -7.15 -9.21 -3.78
N ALA A 63 -5.88 -9.56 -4.04
CA ALA A 63 -5.50 -10.55 -5.04
C ALA A 63 -5.99 -11.97 -4.69
N ILE A 64 -6.10 -12.31 -3.40
CA ILE A 64 -6.64 -13.57 -2.92
C ILE A 64 -8.17 -13.62 -3.05
N ALA A 65 -8.85 -12.52 -2.69
CA ALA A 65 -10.30 -12.46 -2.67
C ALA A 65 -10.93 -12.63 -4.05
N THR A 66 -10.31 -12.06 -5.08
CA THR A 66 -10.85 -12.08 -6.45
C THR A 66 -9.83 -12.71 -7.40
N PRO A 67 -10.08 -13.93 -7.92
CA PRO A 67 -9.17 -14.59 -8.86
C PRO A 67 -9.00 -13.83 -10.18
N GLY A 68 -7.77 -13.83 -10.72
CA GLY A 68 -7.47 -13.32 -12.04
C GLY A 68 -7.36 -11.79 -12.15
N ILE A 69 -7.29 -11.08 -11.02
CA ILE A 69 -7.18 -9.62 -11.00
C ILE A 69 -5.73 -9.13 -10.98
N MET A 70 -5.57 -7.86 -11.28
CA MET A 70 -4.31 -7.13 -11.15
C MET A 70 -4.41 -6.07 -10.06
N CYS A 71 -3.38 -6.01 -9.18
CA CYS A 71 -3.26 -5.02 -8.12
C CYS A 71 -1.93 -4.28 -8.28
N PRO A 72 -1.92 -3.01 -8.73
CA PRO A 72 -0.70 -2.22 -8.84
C PRO A 72 -0.22 -1.69 -7.48
N TYR A 73 1.11 -1.71 -7.31
CA TYR A 73 1.84 -0.97 -6.29
C TYR A 73 2.76 0.04 -6.97
N ILE A 74 2.48 1.30 -6.76
CA ILE A 74 3.08 2.41 -7.49
C ILE A 74 3.83 3.33 -6.52
N THR A 75 5.08 3.64 -6.84
CA THR A 75 5.88 4.63 -6.12
C THR A 75 6.47 5.63 -7.10
N LEU A 76 7.34 6.54 -6.62
CA LEU A 76 8.00 7.51 -7.49
C LEU A 76 8.78 6.83 -8.63
N SER A 77 9.44 5.70 -8.35
CA SER A 77 10.21 4.97 -9.37
C SER A 77 10.14 3.47 -9.18
N ILE A 78 10.35 2.72 -10.27
CA ILE A 78 10.39 1.26 -10.25
C ILE A 78 11.46 0.70 -9.30
N LYS A 79 12.60 1.40 -9.16
CA LYS A 79 13.66 1.03 -8.21
C LYS A 79 13.18 1.13 -6.76
N ASN A 80 12.40 2.16 -6.45
CA ASN A 80 11.79 2.33 -5.12
C ASN A 80 10.75 1.24 -4.87
N ALA A 81 9.86 0.97 -5.82
CA ALA A 81 8.86 -0.09 -5.72
C ALA A 81 9.50 -1.43 -5.37
N ARG A 82 10.55 -1.82 -6.11
CA ARG A 82 11.31 -3.04 -5.84
C ARG A 82 11.95 -3.05 -4.46
N ARG A 83 12.65 -1.97 -4.09
CA ARG A 83 13.33 -1.87 -2.80
C ARG A 83 12.39 -1.94 -1.61
N ILE A 84 11.19 -1.36 -1.74
CA ILE A 84 10.23 -1.21 -0.63
C ILE A 84 9.39 -2.49 -0.48
N LEU A 85 8.70 -2.93 -1.53
CA LEU A 85 7.68 -3.97 -1.40
C LEU A 85 8.15 -5.38 -1.73
N TRP A 86 9.09 -5.55 -2.67
CA TRP A 86 9.49 -6.86 -3.17
C TRP A 86 9.92 -7.85 -2.08
N ASN A 87 10.80 -7.38 -1.19
CA ASN A 87 11.29 -8.20 -0.09
C ASN A 87 10.18 -8.51 0.92
N THR A 88 9.31 -7.53 1.21
CA THR A 88 8.17 -7.70 2.12
C THR A 88 7.21 -8.76 1.63
N LEU A 89 6.90 -8.78 0.32
CA LEU A 89 6.10 -9.86 -0.28
C LEU A 89 6.77 -11.23 -0.16
N GLY A 90 8.10 -11.31 -0.34
CA GLY A 90 8.86 -12.54 -0.15
C GLY A 90 8.90 -13.03 1.31
N GLU A 91 8.95 -12.12 2.27
CA GLU A 91 8.83 -12.45 3.69
C GLU A 91 7.44 -12.99 4.04
N MET A 92 6.39 -12.35 3.52
CA MET A 92 5.01 -12.80 3.70
C MET A 92 4.76 -14.16 3.03
N ASP A 93 5.31 -14.38 1.85
CA ASP A 93 5.22 -15.67 1.17
C ASP A 93 5.77 -16.80 2.04
N ARG A 94 6.98 -16.62 2.59
CA ARG A 94 7.60 -17.60 3.49
C ARG A 94 6.84 -17.80 4.80
N ALA A 95 6.36 -16.69 5.38
CA ALA A 95 5.68 -16.71 6.68
C ALA A 95 4.29 -17.36 6.62
N PHE A 96 3.57 -17.17 5.51
CA PHE A 96 2.17 -17.64 5.36
C PHE A 96 2.02 -18.76 4.31
N GLY A 97 3.11 -19.18 3.65
CA GLY A 97 3.10 -20.26 2.66
C GLY A 97 2.19 -19.97 1.47
N LEU A 98 2.26 -18.74 0.91
CA LEU A 98 1.33 -18.29 -0.13
C LEU A 98 1.60 -18.91 -1.50
N ASP A 99 2.81 -19.45 -1.72
CA ASP A 99 3.28 -20.05 -2.99
C ASP A 99 3.24 -19.03 -4.14
N LEU A 100 3.92 -17.89 -3.92
CA LEU A 100 3.98 -16.78 -4.86
C LEU A 100 5.06 -17.00 -5.93
N GLU A 101 4.72 -16.72 -7.19
CA GLU A 101 5.66 -16.71 -8.30
C GLU A 101 6.23 -15.30 -8.50
N PHE A 102 7.53 -15.12 -8.26
CA PHE A 102 8.23 -13.84 -8.41
C PHE A 102 8.87 -13.69 -9.80
N ARG A 103 8.38 -12.76 -10.61
CA ARG A 103 8.91 -12.44 -11.93
C ARG A 103 9.75 -11.17 -11.87
N GLN A 104 11.07 -11.32 -11.87
CA GLN A 104 12.00 -10.20 -11.67
C GLN A 104 12.07 -9.23 -12.85
N ASN A 105 11.83 -9.71 -14.09
CA ASN A 105 12.00 -8.90 -15.30
C ASN A 105 10.95 -7.80 -15.41
N ASP A 106 9.72 -8.10 -15.02
CA ASP A 106 8.55 -7.20 -15.09
C ASP A 106 8.03 -6.79 -13.70
N LEU A 107 8.78 -7.15 -12.64
CA LEU A 107 8.43 -6.89 -11.24
C LEU A 107 6.99 -7.26 -10.90
N THR A 108 6.57 -8.43 -11.35
CA THR A 108 5.24 -8.98 -11.12
C THR A 108 5.31 -10.16 -10.15
N VAL A 109 4.43 -10.17 -9.17
CA VAL A 109 4.22 -11.30 -8.26
C VAL A 109 2.89 -11.94 -8.58
N LYS A 110 2.89 -13.22 -8.95
CA LYS A 110 1.69 -13.98 -9.32
C LYS A 110 1.23 -14.90 -8.20
N LEU A 111 -0.07 -15.02 -8.07
CA LEU A 111 -0.75 -15.93 -7.17
C LEU A 111 -1.27 -17.15 -7.95
N SER A 112 -1.42 -18.28 -7.28
CA SER A 112 -1.91 -19.54 -7.88
C SER A 112 -3.35 -19.45 -8.41
N ASN A 113 -4.14 -18.45 -8.01
CA ASN A 113 -5.49 -18.17 -8.51
C ASN A 113 -5.51 -17.33 -9.80
N GLY A 114 -4.34 -16.99 -10.35
CA GLY A 114 -4.18 -16.20 -11.58
C GLY A 114 -4.12 -14.69 -11.35
N SER A 115 -4.27 -14.22 -10.13
CA SER A 115 -4.10 -12.80 -9.78
C SER A 115 -2.63 -12.39 -9.78
N SER A 116 -2.38 -11.09 -9.88
CA SER A 116 -1.02 -10.54 -9.87
C SER A 116 -0.92 -9.22 -9.12
N ILE A 117 0.22 -9.00 -8.49
CA ILE A 117 0.65 -7.73 -7.94
C ILE A 117 1.76 -7.20 -8.84
N VAL A 118 1.59 -6.03 -9.41
CA VAL A 118 2.55 -5.41 -10.35
C VAL A 118 3.17 -4.19 -9.69
N LEU A 119 4.51 -4.16 -9.62
CA LEU A 119 5.25 -3.08 -9.00
C LEU A 119 5.80 -2.13 -10.08
N GLY A 120 5.63 -0.82 -9.88
CA GLY A 120 6.17 0.15 -10.83
C GLY A 120 6.31 1.56 -10.30
N GLY A 121 6.66 2.45 -11.21
CA GLY A 121 6.86 3.87 -10.94
C GLY A 121 5.79 4.76 -11.58
N ALA A 122 5.81 6.04 -11.16
CA ALA A 122 5.07 7.13 -11.80
C ALA A 122 5.87 8.44 -11.65
N GLN A 123 7.10 8.44 -12.18
CA GLN A 123 7.99 9.61 -12.10
C GLN A 123 7.59 10.71 -13.09
N ASP A 124 7.04 10.33 -14.23
CA ASP A 124 6.65 11.18 -15.35
C ASP A 124 5.38 10.64 -16.05
N ARG A 125 4.93 11.35 -17.08
CA ARG A 125 3.72 10.99 -17.82
C ARG A 125 3.83 9.66 -18.57
N ASP A 126 4.98 9.35 -19.12
CA ASP A 126 5.20 8.10 -19.86
C ASP A 126 5.10 6.89 -18.93
N GLU A 127 5.55 7.03 -17.68
CA GLU A 127 5.36 6.00 -16.67
C GLU A 127 3.91 5.93 -16.19
N VAL A 128 3.22 7.04 -16.04
CA VAL A 128 1.78 7.07 -15.69
C VAL A 128 0.94 6.38 -16.76
N ASP A 129 1.23 6.63 -18.04
CA ASP A 129 0.47 6.05 -19.16
C ASP A 129 0.57 4.53 -19.25
N LYS A 130 1.61 3.91 -18.70
CA LYS A 130 1.74 2.44 -18.60
C LYS A 130 0.67 1.78 -17.72
N TRP A 131 0.05 2.54 -16.83
CA TRP A 131 -1.03 2.07 -15.97
C TRP A 131 -2.41 2.14 -16.60
N ARG A 132 -2.54 2.70 -17.82
CA ARG A 132 -3.80 2.74 -18.57
C ARG A 132 -4.14 1.38 -19.16
N GLY A 133 -5.40 1.06 -19.19
CA GLY A 133 -5.97 -0.09 -19.89
C GLY A 133 -6.35 -1.29 -19.03
N PRO A 134 -5.53 -1.80 -18.10
CA PRO A 134 -5.97 -2.87 -17.21
C PRO A 134 -7.07 -2.43 -16.23
N LYS A 135 -7.80 -3.41 -15.70
CA LYS A 135 -8.78 -3.22 -14.61
C LYS A 135 -8.12 -3.58 -13.28
N TYR A 136 -8.35 -2.75 -12.27
CA TYR A 136 -7.73 -2.90 -10.97
C TYR A 136 -8.74 -3.06 -9.85
N SER A 137 -8.50 -4.00 -8.94
CA SER A 137 -9.32 -4.17 -7.73
C SER A 137 -8.81 -3.32 -6.57
N LEU A 138 -7.49 -3.21 -6.44
CA LEU A 138 -6.84 -2.36 -5.47
C LEU A 138 -5.59 -1.75 -6.09
N CYS A 139 -5.51 -0.43 -6.05
CA CYS A 139 -4.30 0.33 -6.41
C CYS A 139 -3.67 0.90 -5.13
N VAL A 140 -2.38 0.69 -4.93
CA VAL A 140 -1.63 1.26 -3.81
C VAL A 140 -0.59 2.22 -4.34
N ILE A 141 -0.64 3.48 -3.90
CA ILE A 141 0.37 4.51 -4.17
C ILE A 141 1.14 4.74 -2.87
N ASP A 142 2.45 4.49 -2.88
CA ASP A 142 3.30 4.67 -1.70
C ASP A 142 4.32 5.79 -1.93
N GLU A 143 4.75 6.43 -0.84
CA GLU A 143 5.60 7.62 -0.86
C GLU A 143 4.99 8.77 -1.69
N ALA A 144 3.65 8.91 -1.65
CA ALA A 144 2.89 9.86 -2.47
C ALA A 144 3.33 11.32 -2.29
N GLN A 145 3.79 11.70 -1.08
CA GLN A 145 4.31 13.03 -0.79
C GLN A 145 5.56 13.40 -1.60
N SER A 146 6.23 12.41 -2.18
CA SER A 146 7.43 12.61 -3.01
C SER A 146 7.13 12.79 -4.49
N MET A 147 5.89 12.55 -4.92
CA MET A 147 5.46 12.69 -6.30
C MET A 147 5.08 14.15 -6.61
N ARG A 148 5.31 14.58 -7.86
CA ARG A 148 4.84 15.89 -8.32
C ARG A 148 3.32 15.92 -8.32
N THR A 149 2.74 17.03 -7.87
CA THR A 149 1.28 17.22 -7.79
C THR A 149 0.57 16.90 -9.10
N SER A 150 1.07 17.39 -10.24
CA SER A 150 0.46 17.14 -11.55
C SER A 150 0.52 15.68 -11.98
N ILE A 151 1.60 14.97 -11.63
CA ILE A 151 1.76 13.53 -11.93
C ILE A 151 0.79 12.70 -11.07
N LEU A 152 0.74 12.99 -9.77
CA LEU A 152 -0.15 12.28 -8.86
C LEU A 152 -1.61 12.50 -9.18
N HIS A 153 -1.98 13.74 -9.54
CA HIS A 153 -3.32 14.09 -10.02
C HIS A 153 -3.69 13.27 -11.26
N THR A 154 -2.85 13.32 -12.32
CA THR A 154 -3.11 12.55 -13.56
C THR A 154 -3.17 11.04 -13.28
N LEU A 155 -2.25 10.52 -12.44
CA LEU A 155 -2.25 9.10 -12.08
C LEU A 155 -3.58 8.68 -11.43
N ILE A 156 -4.05 9.44 -10.45
CA ILE A 156 -5.25 9.08 -9.69
C ILE A 156 -6.51 9.31 -10.52
N GLU A 157 -6.73 10.52 -10.99
CA GLU A 157 -8.01 10.94 -11.55
C GLU A 157 -8.21 10.51 -13.00
N ASP A 158 -7.14 10.56 -13.82
CA ASP A 158 -7.25 10.23 -15.25
C ASP A 158 -6.95 8.75 -15.56
N VAL A 159 -6.30 8.02 -14.64
CA VAL A 159 -5.83 6.65 -14.89
C VAL A 159 -6.44 5.65 -13.93
N LEU A 160 -6.20 5.79 -12.61
CA LEU A 160 -6.57 4.76 -11.65
C LEU A 160 -8.07 4.77 -11.30
N GLU A 161 -8.70 5.94 -11.13
CA GLU A 161 -10.14 6.00 -10.85
C GLU A 161 -10.95 5.31 -11.96
N PRO A 162 -10.77 5.64 -13.25
CA PRO A 162 -11.46 4.90 -14.31
C PRO A 162 -11.14 3.41 -14.34
N ALA A 163 -9.90 3.01 -14.06
CA ALA A 163 -9.46 1.63 -14.10
C ALA A 163 -10.01 0.77 -12.94
N THR A 164 -10.50 1.39 -11.86
CA THR A 164 -11.12 0.69 -10.72
C THR A 164 -12.63 0.51 -10.86
N LEU A 165 -13.30 1.22 -11.77
CA LEU A 165 -14.77 1.23 -11.88
C LEU A 165 -15.35 -0.17 -12.14
N ASP A 166 -14.78 -0.93 -13.06
CA ASP A 166 -15.31 -2.24 -13.46
C ASP A 166 -15.29 -3.30 -12.35
N LEU A 167 -14.39 -3.15 -11.38
CA LEU A 167 -14.19 -4.11 -10.30
C LEU A 167 -14.63 -3.55 -8.94
N ASP A 168 -15.31 -2.42 -8.93
CA ASP A 168 -15.63 -1.69 -7.70
C ASP A 168 -14.40 -1.54 -6.79
N GLY A 169 -13.24 -1.27 -7.41
CA GLY A 169 -11.93 -1.28 -6.80
C GLY A 169 -11.68 -0.09 -5.88
N SER A 170 -10.52 -0.09 -5.23
CA SER A 170 -10.13 0.93 -4.26
C SER A 170 -8.76 1.51 -4.58
N ILE A 171 -8.51 2.74 -4.17
CA ILE A 171 -7.22 3.42 -4.27
C ILE A 171 -6.75 3.77 -2.87
N TRP A 172 -5.56 3.30 -2.50
CA TRP A 172 -4.91 3.61 -1.24
C TRP A 172 -3.70 4.49 -1.49
N MET A 173 -3.54 5.53 -0.71
CA MET A 173 -2.43 6.46 -0.81
C MET A 173 -1.69 6.55 0.53
N PHE A 174 -0.42 6.19 0.53
CA PHE A 174 0.45 6.26 1.71
C PHE A 174 1.49 7.36 1.56
N GLY A 175 1.74 8.06 2.65
CA GLY A 175 2.77 9.09 2.68
C GLY A 175 3.28 9.37 4.09
N THR A 176 4.49 9.95 4.14
CA THR A 176 5.06 10.51 5.36
C THR A 176 5.03 12.02 5.24
N PRO A 177 4.60 12.78 6.27
CA PRO A 177 4.61 14.23 6.21
C PRO A 177 5.98 14.76 5.79
N ASN A 178 6.02 15.71 4.88
CA ASN A 178 7.23 16.43 4.53
C ASN A 178 7.18 17.88 5.05
N ALA A 179 8.27 18.62 4.92
CA ALA A 179 8.31 20.02 5.37
C ALA A 179 7.44 20.96 4.50
N SER A 180 7.02 20.52 3.32
CA SER A 180 6.17 21.28 2.41
C SER A 180 4.70 21.01 2.74
N SER A 181 3.99 22.05 3.16
CA SER A 181 2.55 22.01 3.39
C SER A 181 1.81 22.29 2.08
N SER A 182 2.09 21.52 1.04
CA SER A 182 1.49 21.70 -0.29
C SER A 182 1.56 20.42 -1.12
N GLY A 183 0.72 20.33 -2.15
CA GLY A 183 0.66 19.26 -3.13
C GLY A 183 -0.51 18.30 -2.91
N TYR A 184 -0.78 17.47 -3.91
CA TYR A 184 -1.97 16.61 -3.94
C TYR A 184 -2.15 15.77 -2.67
N PHE A 185 -1.06 15.14 -2.17
CA PHE A 185 -1.12 14.34 -0.95
C PHE A 185 -1.51 15.18 0.28
N TYR A 186 -0.93 16.38 0.42
CA TYR A 186 -1.25 17.31 1.49
C TYR A 186 -2.70 17.80 1.38
N ASP A 187 -3.12 18.21 0.18
CA ASP A 187 -4.46 18.71 -0.07
C ASP A 187 -5.52 17.62 0.24
N ALA A 188 -5.27 16.38 -0.16
CA ALA A 188 -6.12 15.24 0.15
C ALA A 188 -6.24 14.96 1.66
N ASP A 189 -5.18 15.25 2.42
CA ASP A 189 -5.14 15.04 3.88
C ASP A 189 -5.82 16.14 4.68
N VAL A 190 -5.75 17.41 4.24
CA VAL A 190 -6.19 18.55 5.07
C VAL A 190 -7.53 19.15 4.66
N PHE A 191 -7.93 19.13 3.39
CA PHE A 191 -9.18 19.74 2.97
C PHE A 191 -10.39 18.90 3.34
N GLU A 192 -11.36 19.51 4.04
CA GLU A 192 -12.61 18.86 4.47
C GLU A 192 -13.42 18.30 3.30
N ALA A 193 -13.42 19.00 2.16
CA ALA A 193 -14.09 18.57 0.94
C ALA A 193 -13.39 17.41 0.22
N SER A 194 -12.30 16.88 0.75
CA SER A 194 -11.59 15.76 0.16
C SER A 194 -12.47 14.50 0.13
N SER A 195 -12.47 13.80 -1.01
CA SER A 195 -13.14 12.50 -1.16
C SER A 195 -12.38 11.34 -0.50
N TRP A 196 -11.24 11.62 0.13
CA TRP A 196 -10.39 10.63 0.78
C TRP A 196 -10.80 10.38 2.22
N SER A 197 -10.92 9.13 2.61
CA SER A 197 -10.94 8.74 4.02
C SER A 197 -9.52 8.84 4.57
N ARG A 198 -9.36 9.49 5.71
CA ARG A 198 -8.07 9.88 6.28
C ARG A 198 -7.75 9.09 7.53
N HIS A 199 -6.56 8.51 7.54
CA HIS A 199 -6.02 7.78 8.67
C HIS A 199 -4.64 8.31 9.03
N ASN A 200 -4.29 8.28 10.29
CA ASN A 200 -2.95 8.63 10.73
C ASN A 200 -2.50 7.72 11.88
N TRP A 201 -1.24 7.37 11.86
CA TRP A 201 -0.56 6.72 12.98
C TRP A 201 0.95 6.91 12.86
N THR A 202 1.66 6.65 13.95
CA THR A 202 3.09 6.90 14.07
C THR A 202 3.86 5.60 14.35
N LEU A 203 5.17 5.71 14.48
CA LEU A 203 6.02 4.60 14.91
C LEU A 203 5.68 4.12 16.33
N LEU A 204 5.07 4.98 17.17
CA LEU A 204 4.66 4.62 18.52
C LEU A 204 3.45 3.67 18.54
N ASP A 205 2.65 3.67 17.50
CA ASP A 205 1.52 2.76 17.33
C ASP A 205 1.95 1.37 16.85
N ASN A 206 3.23 1.22 16.45
CA ASN A 206 3.76 -0.03 15.91
C ASN A 206 4.27 -0.96 17.02
N PRO A 207 3.55 -2.03 17.38
CA PRO A 207 3.93 -2.91 18.47
C PRO A 207 5.19 -3.75 18.18
N HIS A 208 5.63 -3.79 16.92
CA HIS A 208 6.83 -4.50 16.50
C HIS A 208 8.13 -3.68 16.65
N LEU A 209 8.02 -2.48 17.22
CA LEU A 209 9.16 -1.60 17.54
C LEU A 209 9.26 -1.36 19.04
N PRO A 210 9.66 -2.38 19.83
CA PRO A 210 9.89 -2.19 21.25
C PRO A 210 10.99 -1.13 21.44
N GLY A 211 10.76 -0.16 22.34
CA GLY A 211 11.70 0.94 22.58
C GLY A 211 11.59 2.12 21.62
N ALA A 212 10.58 2.17 20.75
CA ALA A 212 10.35 3.31 19.86
C ALA A 212 10.20 4.64 20.63
N GLY A 213 9.49 4.63 21.76
CA GLY A 213 9.33 5.79 22.64
C GLY A 213 10.65 6.29 23.21
N ASP A 214 11.47 5.38 23.75
CA ASP A 214 12.78 5.71 24.30
C ASP A 214 13.75 6.23 23.23
N TRP A 215 13.70 5.61 22.03
CA TRP A 215 14.49 6.08 20.90
C TRP A 215 14.08 7.50 20.50
N LEU A 216 12.79 7.78 20.42
CA LEU A 216 12.28 9.10 20.05
C LEU A 216 12.60 10.16 21.09
N ALA A 217 12.48 9.83 22.39
CA ALA A 217 12.84 10.70 23.50
C ALA A 217 14.33 11.09 23.44
N ARG A 218 15.23 10.12 23.28
CA ARG A 218 16.65 10.37 23.11
C ARG A 218 16.96 11.27 21.92
N ARG A 219 16.34 10.99 20.75
CA ARG A 219 16.51 11.81 19.55
C ARG A 219 16.05 13.26 19.76
N LYS A 220 14.97 13.44 20.49
CA LYS A 220 14.45 14.76 20.87
C LYS A 220 15.45 15.53 21.70
N GLU A 221 16.01 14.88 22.74
CA GLU A 221 17.02 15.45 23.63
C GLU A 221 18.33 15.76 22.90
N GLU A 222 18.90 14.79 22.18
CA GLU A 222 20.17 14.93 21.43
C GLU A 222 20.16 16.06 20.41
N ASN A 223 19.01 16.33 19.80
CA ASN A 223 18.88 17.34 18.73
C ASN A 223 18.20 18.65 19.21
N GLY A 224 17.84 18.74 20.48
CA GLY A 224 17.14 19.90 21.03
C GLY A 224 15.76 20.13 20.39
N TRP A 225 15.07 19.06 19.96
CA TRP A 225 13.76 19.18 19.32
C TRP A 225 12.66 19.44 20.34
N SER A 226 11.74 20.34 19.97
CA SER A 226 10.46 20.50 20.66
C SER A 226 9.36 19.68 19.97
N ASP A 227 8.20 19.59 20.59
CA ASP A 227 7.01 18.96 19.97
C ASP A 227 6.56 19.68 18.69
N GLU A 228 6.97 20.95 18.53
CA GLU A 228 6.68 21.77 17.35
C GLU A 228 7.71 21.59 16.23
N THR A 229 8.84 20.89 16.49
CA THR A 229 9.89 20.72 15.49
C THR A 229 9.40 19.88 14.32
N PRO A 230 9.44 20.37 13.06
CA PRO A 230 8.88 19.66 11.90
C PRO A 230 9.46 18.26 11.67
N ILE A 231 10.74 18.06 11.97
CA ILE A 231 11.39 16.74 11.85
C ILE A 231 10.83 15.79 12.92
N PHE A 232 10.63 16.26 14.15
CA PHE A 232 10.04 15.46 15.23
C PHE A 232 8.61 15.02 14.89
N ARG A 233 7.80 15.92 14.34
CA ARG A 233 6.41 15.62 13.92
C ARG A 233 6.30 14.60 12.77
N ARG A 234 7.41 14.29 12.11
CA ARG A 234 7.47 13.30 11.03
C ARG A 234 7.75 11.88 11.52
N GLU A 235 8.29 11.74 12.73
CA GLU A 235 8.59 10.45 13.37
C GLU A 235 7.43 10.00 14.25
#